data_d05f17d3a3137bf34ca05df20de18665
#
_entry.id   d05f17d3a3137bf34ca05df20de18665
#
_cell.length_a   1.000
_cell.length_b   1.000
_cell.length_c   1.000
_cell.angle_alpha   90.00
_cell.angle_beta   90.00
_cell.angle_gamma   90.00
#
_symmetry.space_group_name_H-M   'P 1'
#
loop_
_entity.id
_entity.type
_entity.pdbx_description
1 polymer ?
#
loop_
_entity_poly.entity_id
_entity_poly.type
_entity_poly.pdbx_seq_one_letter_code
_entity_poly.pdbx_strand_id
1 'polypeptide(L)'
;MFDAARKKCFTAGLAAVAFLLASSQPFAQQVVKIGVSAPLSGAAAANGKDIENGVRLAVEEANAQHTKLGGQEVRFELDSVDDQGDPRIGVQVAQKLVDDGVVAVVGYYNSGVALPSSPIFAKAGIPLIDPAATNPAITRQGLKNVFRIIATDAQNSGNAGGYAVTVTKAQRIAVMDDRTAFGQGAADEFKKAVIAAGGHIVASEYTNDKAVEFNAQLTNIKAANADLLYFAGLDNQAALLTRRMKQLGMRTQFVGSGGIADSIFISVAGSAAEGAMAWEYGRPVESLPQGKAFAEKFKKRFGADTLTYAPFAYDCAWLAITAMKQANSSKPEVFAPALRTIQYDGITGKIEFDSYGDLKHPTSTLYQVKGSKWLPVTTIGAR
;
A
#
# COMPACT_ATOMS: atom_id res chain seq x y z
N MET A 1 46.83 -83.45 2.10
CA MET A 1 46.40 -82.88 0.81
C MET A 1 44.91 -82.70 0.89
N PHE A 2 44.35 -81.57 0.83
CA PHE A 2 42.97 -81.09 1.06
C PHE A 2 42.91 -80.23 2.28
N ASP A 3 43.31 -78.95 2.08
CA ASP A 3 42.70 -77.84 2.86
C ASP A 3 43.18 -76.45 2.33
N ALA A 4 42.65 -76.00 1.22
CA ALA A 4 42.99 -74.65 0.72
C ALA A 4 41.93 -74.05 -0.22
N ALA A 5 40.62 -74.33 -0.03
CA ALA A 5 39.59 -73.87 -0.96
C ALA A 5 38.33 -73.30 -0.30
N ARG A 6 38.41 -72.82 0.91
CA ARG A 6 37.19 -72.27 1.64
C ARG A 6 37.26 -70.90 2.21
N LYS A 7 38.25 -70.09 1.81
CA LYS A 7 38.39 -68.70 2.40
C LYS A 7 38.32 -67.56 1.40
N LYS A 8 37.79 -67.72 0.23
CA LYS A 8 37.72 -66.63 -0.79
C LYS A 8 36.32 -66.22 -1.25
N CYS A 9 35.23 -66.67 -0.62
CA CYS A 9 33.86 -66.29 -1.02
C CYS A 9 33.10 -65.40 -0.02
N PHE A 10 33.69 -64.87 1.03
CA PHE A 10 32.95 -64.10 2.04
C PHE A 10 33.29 -62.61 2.10
N THR A 11 34.18 -62.11 1.26
CA THR A 11 34.58 -60.66 1.24
C THR A 11 34.04 -59.85 0.11
N ALA A 12 33.28 -60.43 -0.85
CA ALA A 12 32.69 -59.72 -1.99
C ALA A 12 31.25 -59.23 -1.75
N GLY A 13 30.60 -59.66 -0.68
CA GLY A 13 29.17 -59.32 -0.39
C GLY A 13 28.92 -58.03 0.41
N LEU A 14 29.92 -57.48 1.13
CA LEU A 14 29.74 -56.31 1.99
C LEU A 14 30.05 -54.96 1.33
N ALA A 15 30.68 -54.93 0.17
CA ALA A 15 31.03 -53.68 -0.53
C ALA A 15 29.89 -53.13 -1.43
N ALA A 16 28.86 -53.92 -1.76
CA ALA A 16 27.77 -53.52 -2.65
C ALA A 16 26.57 -52.87 -1.94
N VAL A 17 26.45 -52.98 -0.60
CA VAL A 17 25.33 -52.38 0.16
C VAL A 17 25.66 -50.99 0.68
N ALA A 18 26.94 -50.61 0.73
CA ALA A 18 27.35 -49.29 1.22
C ALA A 18 27.18 -48.14 0.20
N PHE A 19 26.85 -48.43 -1.06
CA PHE A 19 26.75 -47.40 -2.12
C PHE A 19 25.31 -46.94 -2.43
N LEU A 20 24.28 -47.49 -1.78
CA LEU A 20 22.87 -47.09 -1.95
C LEU A 20 22.32 -46.21 -0.85
N LEU A 21 23.16 -45.80 0.12
CA LEU A 21 22.84 -44.77 1.11
C LEU A 21 23.46 -43.39 0.76
N ALA A 22 23.81 -43.22 -0.53
CA ALA A 22 24.28 -41.94 -1.03
C ALA A 22 23.12 -40.93 -1.07
N SER A 23 22.98 -40.21 0.05
CA SER A 23 22.61 -38.81 0.08
C SER A 23 21.31 -38.43 -0.62
N SER A 24 20.16 -38.71 0.00
CA SER A 24 19.13 -37.66 0.01
C SER A 24 19.62 -36.56 0.96
N GLN A 25 20.58 -35.75 0.53
CA GLN A 25 20.75 -34.46 1.17
C GLN A 25 19.40 -33.76 1.01
N PRO A 26 18.70 -33.33 2.08
CA PRO A 26 17.57 -32.46 1.92
C PRO A 26 18.13 -31.23 1.17
N PHE A 27 17.73 -31.03 -0.09
CA PHE A 27 17.99 -29.77 -0.76
C PHE A 27 17.41 -28.71 0.17
N ALA A 28 18.25 -27.86 0.73
CA ALA A 28 17.81 -26.76 1.56
C ALA A 28 16.79 -26.00 0.72
N GLN A 29 15.56 -25.91 1.21
CA GLN A 29 14.47 -25.20 0.55
C GLN A 29 14.95 -23.78 0.26
N GLN A 30 14.90 -23.35 -0.99
CA GLN A 30 15.35 -22.02 -1.37
C GLN A 30 14.48 -20.96 -0.67
N VAL A 31 15.11 -20.09 0.12
CA VAL A 31 14.43 -18.94 0.76
C VAL A 31 14.36 -17.80 -0.23
N VAL A 32 13.17 -17.20 -0.38
CA VAL A 32 12.88 -16.04 -1.22
C VAL A 32 12.33 -14.94 -0.31
N LYS A 33 13.11 -13.89 -0.08
CA LYS A 33 12.73 -12.80 0.82
C LYS A 33 11.94 -11.73 0.09
N ILE A 34 10.78 -11.36 0.64
CA ILE A 34 9.98 -10.20 0.21
C ILE A 34 10.13 -9.14 1.30
N GLY A 35 10.63 -7.96 0.93
CA GLY A 35 10.80 -6.83 1.84
C GLY A 35 9.48 -6.08 2.06
N VAL A 36 9.28 -5.55 3.26
CA VAL A 36 8.25 -4.56 3.57
C VAL A 36 8.88 -3.36 4.24
N SER A 37 8.61 -2.16 3.73
CA SER A 37 8.94 -0.90 4.42
C SER A 37 7.67 -0.11 4.66
N ALA A 38 7.38 0.13 5.93
CA ALA A 38 6.21 0.89 6.38
C ALA A 38 6.48 1.46 7.78
N PRO A 39 5.72 2.49 8.25
CA PRO A 39 5.83 2.98 9.61
C PRO A 39 5.24 1.95 10.59
N LEU A 40 6.09 1.15 11.23
CA LEU A 40 5.66 0.13 12.20
C LEU A 40 5.63 0.69 13.63
N SER A 41 6.06 1.93 13.82
CA SER A 41 6.00 2.69 15.07
C SER A 41 5.45 4.10 14.83
N GLY A 42 5.15 4.83 15.92
CA GLY A 42 4.65 6.21 15.86
C GLY A 42 3.16 6.32 15.49
N ALA A 43 2.75 7.50 15.04
CA ALA A 43 1.33 7.84 14.82
C ALA A 43 0.68 7.03 13.68
N ALA A 44 1.44 6.62 12.67
CA ALA A 44 0.97 5.84 11.53
C ALA A 44 1.17 4.32 11.69
N ALA A 45 1.56 3.85 12.89
CA ALA A 45 1.89 2.44 13.12
C ALA A 45 0.74 1.48 12.78
N ALA A 46 -0.51 1.88 13.01
CA ALA A 46 -1.67 1.06 12.67
C ALA A 46 -1.77 0.81 11.16
N ASN A 47 -1.58 1.85 10.35
CA ASN A 47 -1.58 1.76 8.89
C ASN A 47 -0.38 0.97 8.36
N GLY A 48 0.81 1.20 8.94
CA GLY A 48 2.01 0.41 8.58
C GLY A 48 1.83 -1.08 8.90
N LYS A 49 1.21 -1.39 10.05
CA LYS A 49 0.92 -2.77 10.44
C LYS A 49 -0.15 -3.42 9.56
N ASP A 50 -1.12 -2.64 9.11
CA ASP A 50 -2.12 -3.08 8.13
C ASP A 50 -1.46 -3.52 6.83
N ILE A 51 -0.52 -2.72 6.30
CA ILE A 51 0.31 -3.08 5.13
C ILE A 51 1.10 -4.37 5.39
N GLU A 52 1.87 -4.42 6.49
CA GLU A 52 2.68 -5.60 6.82
C GLU A 52 1.83 -6.87 6.92
N ASN A 53 0.68 -6.79 7.57
CA ASN A 53 -0.23 -7.93 7.73
C ASN A 53 -0.83 -8.38 6.40
N GLY A 54 -1.14 -7.47 5.48
CA GLY A 54 -1.57 -7.80 4.12
C GLY A 54 -0.53 -8.64 3.37
N VAL A 55 0.73 -8.19 3.39
CA VAL A 55 1.85 -8.94 2.78
C VAL A 55 2.08 -10.27 3.47
N ARG A 56 2.04 -10.30 4.81
CA ARG A 56 2.22 -11.52 5.61
C ARG A 56 1.20 -12.58 5.26
N LEU A 57 -0.07 -12.20 5.12
CA LEU A 57 -1.12 -13.14 4.73
C LEU A 57 -0.87 -13.74 3.35
N ALA A 58 -0.45 -12.93 2.36
CA ALA A 58 -0.11 -13.40 1.03
C ALA A 58 1.08 -14.38 1.06
N VAL A 59 2.13 -14.07 1.82
CA VAL A 59 3.31 -14.93 1.99
C VAL A 59 2.94 -16.26 2.65
N GLU A 60 2.12 -16.24 3.70
CA GLU A 60 1.64 -17.46 4.37
C GLU A 60 0.82 -18.34 3.42
N GLU A 61 -0.07 -17.76 2.62
CA GLU A 61 -0.86 -18.48 1.62
C GLU A 61 0.00 -19.04 0.48
N ALA A 62 1.01 -18.29 0.02
CA ALA A 62 1.93 -18.76 -1.02
C ALA A 62 2.77 -19.94 -0.55
N ASN A 63 3.21 -19.93 0.71
CA ASN A 63 3.92 -21.05 1.31
C ASN A 63 3.02 -22.28 1.46
N ALA A 64 1.75 -22.11 1.83
CA ALA A 64 0.77 -23.20 1.90
C ALA A 64 0.47 -23.83 0.55
N GLN A 65 0.75 -23.15 -0.57
CA GLN A 65 0.63 -23.68 -1.94
C GLN A 65 1.84 -24.49 -2.40
N HIS A 66 2.89 -24.63 -1.58
CA HIS A 66 4.14 -25.33 -1.95
C HIS A 66 4.69 -24.84 -3.31
N THR A 67 4.81 -23.52 -3.46
CA THR A 67 5.22 -22.86 -4.70
C THR A 67 6.60 -23.35 -5.17
N LYS A 68 6.71 -23.70 -6.46
CA LYS A 68 7.97 -24.11 -7.07
C LYS A 68 8.46 -23.06 -8.06
N LEU A 69 9.75 -22.76 -8.02
CA LEU A 69 10.46 -21.91 -8.98
C LEU A 69 11.74 -22.63 -9.44
N GLY A 70 12.00 -22.64 -10.75
CA GLY A 70 13.14 -23.38 -11.30
C GLY A 70 13.10 -24.90 -11.02
N GLY A 71 11.90 -25.47 -10.81
CA GLY A 71 11.70 -26.88 -10.46
C GLY A 71 11.91 -27.20 -8.98
N GLN A 72 12.29 -26.26 -8.13
CA GLN A 72 12.52 -26.45 -6.69
C GLN A 72 11.42 -25.75 -5.88
N GLU A 73 10.98 -26.37 -4.78
CA GLU A 73 10.07 -25.75 -3.83
C GLU A 73 10.79 -24.59 -3.12
N VAL A 74 10.13 -23.43 -3.10
CA VAL A 74 10.66 -22.23 -2.43
C VAL A 74 9.85 -21.92 -1.18
N ARG A 75 10.50 -21.30 -0.22
CA ARG A 75 9.87 -20.71 0.96
C ARG A 75 9.98 -19.19 0.91
N PHE A 76 8.85 -18.53 0.88
CA PHE A 76 8.81 -17.08 0.99
C PHE A 76 8.98 -16.66 2.45
N GLU A 77 9.83 -15.69 2.69
CA GLU A 77 10.01 -15.05 4.00
C GLU A 77 9.77 -13.55 3.87
N LEU A 78 9.15 -12.99 4.90
CA LEU A 78 8.90 -11.57 5.01
C LEU A 78 10.03 -10.90 5.80
N ASP A 79 10.68 -9.92 5.18
CA ASP A 79 11.66 -9.04 5.82
C ASP A 79 11.05 -7.65 6.01
N SER A 80 10.58 -7.37 7.23
CA SER A 80 9.87 -6.14 7.55
C SER A 80 10.78 -5.15 8.27
N VAL A 81 10.79 -3.90 7.81
CA VAL A 81 11.54 -2.80 8.41
C VAL A 81 10.62 -1.63 8.74
N ASP A 82 10.90 -0.98 9.87
CA ASP A 82 10.22 0.24 10.31
C ASP A 82 10.90 1.46 9.73
N ASP A 83 10.24 2.16 8.82
CA ASP A 83 10.72 3.42 8.25
C ASP A 83 10.28 4.66 9.06
N GLN A 84 9.45 4.46 10.11
CA GLN A 84 8.94 5.48 11.01
C GLN A 84 8.21 6.64 10.32
N GLY A 85 7.91 6.53 9.03
CA GLY A 85 7.42 7.62 8.19
C GLY A 85 8.45 8.74 7.97
N ASP A 86 9.72 8.52 8.32
CA ASP A 86 10.81 9.50 8.14
C ASP A 86 11.60 9.19 6.86
N PRO A 87 11.72 10.15 5.93
CA PRO A 87 12.43 9.95 4.67
C PRO A 87 13.89 9.51 4.82
N ARG A 88 14.58 9.97 5.88
CA ARG A 88 16.00 9.63 6.13
C ARG A 88 16.14 8.20 6.61
N ILE A 89 15.23 7.76 7.49
CA ILE A 89 15.17 6.38 7.96
C ILE A 89 14.75 5.48 6.79
N GLY A 90 13.77 5.89 5.99
CA GLY A 90 13.34 5.16 4.80
C GLY A 90 14.49 4.84 3.84
N VAL A 91 15.38 5.80 3.57
CA VAL A 91 16.58 5.58 2.77
C VAL A 91 17.53 4.55 3.41
N GLN A 92 17.74 4.63 4.74
CA GLN A 92 18.60 3.68 5.45
C GLN A 92 18.06 2.25 5.42
N VAL A 93 16.75 2.09 5.71
CA VAL A 93 16.13 0.75 5.72
C VAL A 93 15.94 0.21 4.30
N ALA A 94 15.82 1.07 3.28
CA ALA A 94 15.85 0.63 1.88
C ALA A 94 17.18 -0.02 1.52
N GLN A 95 18.32 0.60 1.92
CA GLN A 95 19.62 -0.02 1.71
C GLN A 95 19.77 -1.33 2.50
N LYS A 96 19.27 -1.36 3.75
CA LYS A 96 19.26 -2.59 4.54
C LYS A 96 18.53 -3.73 3.85
N LEU A 97 17.33 -3.50 3.30
CA LEU A 97 16.56 -4.52 2.56
C LEU A 97 17.34 -5.03 1.34
N VAL A 98 18.05 -4.15 0.61
CA VAL A 98 18.94 -4.56 -0.49
C VAL A 98 20.06 -5.47 0.02
N ASP A 99 20.71 -5.09 1.11
CA ASP A 99 21.83 -5.85 1.72
C ASP A 99 21.36 -7.19 2.30
N ASP A 100 20.14 -7.27 2.81
CA ASP A 100 19.51 -8.50 3.31
C ASP A 100 19.09 -9.45 2.17
N GLY A 101 19.17 -8.99 0.91
CA GLY A 101 18.93 -9.82 -0.27
C GLY A 101 17.45 -10.06 -0.55
N VAL A 102 16.57 -9.09 -0.29
CA VAL A 102 15.18 -9.17 -0.72
C VAL A 102 15.09 -9.14 -2.25
N VAL A 103 14.12 -9.85 -2.82
CA VAL A 103 13.95 -9.93 -4.28
C VAL A 103 12.83 -9.03 -4.80
N ALA A 104 11.93 -8.61 -3.96
CA ALA A 104 10.87 -7.63 -4.22
C ALA A 104 10.57 -6.86 -2.95
N VAL A 105 10.07 -5.63 -3.06
CA VAL A 105 9.67 -4.81 -1.92
C VAL A 105 8.23 -4.35 -2.10
N VAL A 106 7.43 -4.49 -1.04
CA VAL A 106 6.11 -3.90 -0.89
C VAL A 106 6.21 -2.71 0.08
N GLY A 107 5.82 -1.57 -0.34
CA GLY A 107 5.91 -0.30 0.41
C GLY A 107 5.83 0.84 -0.60
N TYR A 108 5.68 2.02 -0.17
CA TYR A 108 5.68 2.59 1.16
C TYR A 108 4.28 3.07 1.58
N TYR A 109 4.13 3.47 2.85
CA TYR A 109 2.93 4.20 3.26
C TYR A 109 3.02 5.69 2.88
N ASN A 110 4.15 6.32 3.20
CA ASN A 110 4.35 7.76 3.04
C ASN A 110 5.03 8.11 1.71
N SER A 111 4.44 8.98 0.90
CA SER A 111 5.04 9.47 -0.35
C SER A 111 6.42 10.13 -0.14
N GLY A 112 6.59 10.84 0.98
CA GLY A 112 7.87 11.47 1.34
C GLY A 112 8.99 10.45 1.64
N VAL A 113 8.63 9.22 2.01
CA VAL A 113 9.58 8.11 2.20
C VAL A 113 9.82 7.38 0.89
N ALA A 114 8.77 7.12 0.11
CA ALA A 114 8.85 6.42 -1.17
C ALA A 114 9.75 7.13 -2.18
N LEU A 115 9.62 8.46 -2.28
CA LEU A 115 10.35 9.28 -3.26
C LEU A 115 11.87 9.12 -3.18
N PRO A 116 12.55 9.33 -2.04
CA PRO A 116 14.00 9.20 -1.95
C PRO A 116 14.48 7.74 -1.87
N SER A 117 13.61 6.80 -1.50
CA SER A 117 13.98 5.38 -1.32
C SER A 117 13.86 4.57 -2.61
N SER A 118 12.93 4.91 -3.52
CA SER A 118 12.72 4.21 -4.79
C SER A 118 13.98 4.06 -5.65
N PRO A 119 14.87 5.08 -5.77
CA PRO A 119 16.11 4.97 -6.56
C PRO A 119 17.07 3.89 -6.04
N ILE A 120 17.02 3.57 -4.72
CA ILE A 120 17.91 2.56 -4.12
C ILE A 120 17.56 1.18 -4.67
N PHE A 121 16.28 0.82 -4.67
CA PHE A 121 15.78 -0.44 -5.24
C PHE A 121 15.96 -0.47 -6.76
N ALA A 122 15.74 0.68 -7.43
CA ALA A 122 15.95 0.78 -8.86
C ALA A 122 17.40 0.47 -9.26
N LYS A 123 18.37 1.00 -8.52
CA LYS A 123 19.81 0.73 -8.73
C LYS A 123 20.15 -0.75 -8.48
N ALA A 124 19.49 -1.38 -7.53
CA ALA A 124 19.68 -2.81 -7.22
C ALA A 124 18.89 -3.74 -8.16
N GLY A 125 18.07 -3.20 -9.09
CA GLY A 125 17.21 -4.00 -9.97
C GLY A 125 16.03 -4.66 -9.27
N ILE A 126 15.76 -4.32 -8.01
CA ILE A 126 14.70 -4.90 -7.19
C ILE A 126 13.38 -4.15 -7.48
N PRO A 127 12.28 -4.85 -7.83
CA PRO A 127 10.99 -4.18 -8.03
C PRO A 127 10.41 -3.69 -6.70
N LEU A 128 9.96 -2.43 -6.71
CA LEU A 128 9.15 -1.82 -5.67
C LEU A 128 7.69 -1.78 -6.15
N ILE A 129 6.78 -2.36 -5.37
CA ILE A 129 5.35 -2.38 -5.64
C ILE A 129 4.64 -1.64 -4.50
N ASP A 130 4.08 -0.48 -4.82
CA ASP A 130 3.57 0.48 -3.85
C ASP A 130 2.06 0.30 -3.64
N PRO A 131 1.62 0.00 -2.39
CA PRO A 131 0.21 -0.18 -2.04
C PRO A 131 -0.47 1.10 -1.54
N ALA A 132 0.28 2.20 -1.27
CA ALA A 132 -0.26 3.31 -0.48
C ALA A 132 0.27 4.70 -0.82
N ALA A 133 1.53 4.86 -1.20
CA ALA A 133 2.09 6.18 -1.49
C ALA A 133 1.61 6.69 -2.87
N THR A 134 0.93 7.83 -2.89
CA THR A 134 0.10 8.27 -4.04
C THR A 134 0.66 9.43 -4.83
N ASN A 135 1.72 10.11 -4.34
CA ASN A 135 2.28 11.25 -5.06
C ASN A 135 2.72 10.85 -6.49
N PRO A 136 2.24 11.53 -7.55
CA PRO A 136 2.60 11.21 -8.93
C PRO A 136 4.10 11.20 -9.21
N ALA A 137 4.89 12.00 -8.48
CA ALA A 137 6.33 12.10 -8.68
C ALA A 137 7.06 10.76 -8.46
N ILE A 138 6.51 9.83 -7.68
CA ILE A 138 7.13 8.53 -7.37
C ILE A 138 7.42 7.74 -8.65
N THR A 139 6.45 7.63 -9.55
CA THR A 139 6.56 6.89 -10.82
C THR A 139 7.10 7.74 -11.97
N ARG A 140 7.22 9.07 -11.78
CA ARG A 140 7.71 10.01 -12.79
C ARG A 140 9.23 10.25 -12.70
N GLN A 141 9.94 9.54 -11.81
CA GLN A 141 11.41 9.60 -11.69
C GLN A 141 12.14 8.88 -12.85
N GLY A 142 11.42 8.23 -13.77
CA GLY A 142 12.03 7.46 -14.88
C GLY A 142 12.52 6.06 -14.45
N LEU A 143 12.17 5.60 -13.26
CA LEU A 143 12.57 4.30 -12.72
C LEU A 143 11.69 3.19 -13.33
N LYS A 144 12.35 2.15 -13.88
CA LYS A 144 11.62 1.09 -14.64
C LYS A 144 11.04 -0.01 -13.76
N ASN A 145 11.42 -0.10 -12.50
CA ASN A 145 11.03 -1.17 -11.56
C ASN A 145 10.19 -0.67 -10.39
N VAL A 146 9.59 0.51 -10.52
CA VAL A 146 8.63 1.06 -9.55
C VAL A 146 7.23 0.92 -10.14
N PHE A 147 6.34 0.33 -9.34
CA PHE A 147 4.95 0.07 -9.68
C PHE A 147 4.05 0.53 -8.55
N ARG A 148 2.84 0.95 -8.87
CA ARG A 148 1.83 1.37 -7.89
C ARG A 148 0.48 0.82 -8.26
N ILE A 149 -0.20 0.14 -7.32
CA ILE A 149 -1.51 -0.48 -7.56
C ILE A 149 -2.68 0.32 -6.99
N ILE A 150 -2.42 1.53 -6.54
CA ILE A 150 -3.41 2.44 -5.98
C ILE A 150 -3.52 3.69 -6.88
N ALA A 151 -4.67 4.38 -6.85
CA ALA A 151 -4.85 5.62 -7.61
C ALA A 151 -3.85 6.70 -7.17
N THR A 152 -3.32 7.45 -8.11
CA THR A 152 -2.46 8.60 -7.80
C THR A 152 -3.26 9.77 -7.23
N ASP A 153 -2.58 10.75 -6.61
CA ASP A 153 -3.22 12.00 -6.18
C ASP A 153 -3.86 12.75 -7.36
N ALA A 154 -3.24 12.70 -8.54
CA ALA A 154 -3.82 13.31 -9.76
C ALA A 154 -5.19 12.70 -10.11
N GLN A 155 -5.38 11.41 -9.85
CA GLN A 155 -6.64 10.71 -10.08
C GLN A 155 -7.60 10.88 -8.90
N ASN A 156 -7.18 10.56 -7.68
CA ASN A 156 -8.06 10.58 -6.51
C ASN A 156 -8.45 12.00 -6.09
N SER A 157 -7.47 12.87 -5.85
CA SER A 157 -7.71 14.28 -5.47
C SER A 157 -8.25 15.10 -6.63
N GLY A 158 -7.87 14.73 -7.87
CA GLY A 158 -8.48 15.29 -9.09
C GLY A 158 -9.98 14.99 -9.19
N ASN A 159 -10.39 13.75 -8.94
CA ASN A 159 -11.81 13.37 -8.85
C ASN A 159 -12.53 14.15 -7.73
N ALA A 160 -11.89 14.31 -6.55
CA ALA A 160 -12.44 15.07 -5.44
C ALA A 160 -12.70 16.54 -5.81
N GLY A 161 -11.73 17.21 -6.46
CA GLY A 161 -11.84 18.60 -6.87
C GLY A 161 -12.92 18.81 -7.93
N GLY A 162 -12.94 17.96 -8.96
CA GLY A 162 -13.99 17.99 -9.99
C GLY A 162 -15.39 17.76 -9.41
N TYR A 163 -15.54 16.80 -8.51
CA TYR A 163 -16.80 16.49 -7.83
C TYR A 163 -17.28 17.62 -6.92
N ALA A 164 -16.37 18.26 -6.19
CA ALA A 164 -16.68 19.40 -5.35
C ALA A 164 -17.37 20.52 -6.11
N VAL A 165 -16.92 20.82 -7.34
CA VAL A 165 -17.51 21.90 -8.17
C VAL A 165 -18.74 21.40 -8.93
N THR A 166 -18.64 20.25 -9.58
CA THR A 166 -19.66 19.82 -10.56
C THR A 166 -20.87 19.13 -9.92
N VAL A 167 -20.70 18.48 -8.77
CA VAL A 167 -21.74 17.70 -8.09
C VAL A 167 -22.21 18.36 -6.81
N THR A 168 -21.29 18.65 -5.87
CA THR A 168 -21.68 19.31 -4.62
C THR A 168 -21.99 20.80 -4.81
N LYS A 169 -21.58 21.38 -5.95
CA LYS A 169 -21.80 22.80 -6.28
C LYS A 169 -21.16 23.75 -5.26
N ALA A 170 -20.06 23.33 -4.65
CA ALA A 170 -19.33 24.18 -3.71
C ALA A 170 -18.85 25.46 -4.42
N GLN A 171 -19.13 26.62 -3.81
CA GLN A 171 -18.82 27.93 -4.40
C GLN A 171 -17.55 28.55 -3.81
N ARG A 172 -17.26 28.23 -2.55
CA ARG A 172 -16.18 28.82 -1.76
C ARG A 172 -15.37 27.72 -1.10
N ILE A 173 -14.37 27.24 -1.83
CA ILE A 173 -13.60 26.05 -1.45
C ILE A 173 -12.33 26.48 -0.71
N ALA A 174 -12.12 25.96 0.50
CA ALA A 174 -10.86 26.02 1.22
C ALA A 174 -10.07 24.73 1.05
N VAL A 175 -8.75 24.86 1.04
CA VAL A 175 -7.81 23.72 1.01
C VAL A 175 -6.85 23.86 2.17
N MET A 176 -6.53 22.74 2.83
CA MET A 176 -5.51 22.69 3.89
C MET A 176 -4.68 21.44 3.71
N ASP A 177 -3.34 21.55 3.75
CA ASP A 177 -2.41 20.43 3.65
C ASP A 177 -1.49 20.33 4.88
N ASP A 178 -0.89 19.14 5.09
CA ASP A 178 0.01 18.85 6.21
C ASP A 178 1.48 19.07 5.89
N ARG A 179 1.81 19.66 4.77
CA ARG A 179 3.19 19.92 4.28
C ARG A 179 4.04 18.69 4.07
N THR A 180 3.50 17.49 4.14
CA THR A 180 4.18 16.30 3.63
C THR A 180 4.19 16.26 2.11
N ALA A 181 5.03 15.43 1.50
CA ALA A 181 5.02 15.23 0.06
C ALA A 181 3.66 14.68 -0.44
N PHE A 182 2.96 13.90 0.39
CA PHE A 182 1.60 13.45 0.12
C PHE A 182 0.61 14.62 0.19
N GLY A 183 0.53 15.32 1.34
CA GLY A 183 -0.47 16.36 1.54
C GLY A 183 -0.35 17.50 0.54
N GLN A 184 0.88 17.96 0.24
CA GLN A 184 1.10 18.98 -0.78
C GLN A 184 0.69 18.48 -2.17
N GLY A 185 1.07 17.25 -2.55
CA GLY A 185 0.73 16.66 -3.83
C GLY A 185 -0.79 16.55 -4.01
N ALA A 186 -1.48 16.00 -3.03
CA ALA A 186 -2.92 15.84 -3.04
C ALA A 186 -3.66 17.20 -3.09
N ALA A 187 -3.21 18.19 -2.28
CA ALA A 187 -3.79 19.53 -2.28
C ALA A 187 -3.60 20.24 -3.63
N ASP A 188 -2.44 20.09 -4.26
CA ASP A 188 -2.15 20.71 -5.56
C ASP A 188 -2.99 20.09 -6.68
N GLU A 189 -3.15 18.77 -6.71
CA GLU A 189 -4.00 18.10 -7.70
C GLU A 189 -5.49 18.42 -7.49
N PHE A 190 -5.94 18.53 -6.23
CA PHE A 190 -7.29 18.99 -5.91
C PHE A 190 -7.53 20.41 -6.41
N LYS A 191 -6.63 21.38 -6.10
CA LYS A 191 -6.74 22.78 -6.54
C LYS A 191 -6.77 22.88 -8.07
N LYS A 192 -5.90 22.14 -8.77
CA LYS A 192 -5.90 22.09 -10.25
C LYS A 192 -7.26 21.65 -10.79
N ALA A 193 -7.85 20.61 -10.23
CA ALA A 193 -9.13 20.07 -10.66
C ALA A 193 -10.29 21.03 -10.36
N VAL A 194 -10.28 21.71 -9.20
CA VAL A 194 -11.25 22.75 -8.86
C VAL A 194 -11.23 23.87 -9.88
N ILE A 195 -10.03 24.41 -10.19
CA ILE A 195 -9.85 25.49 -11.16
C ILE A 195 -10.29 25.05 -12.56
N ALA A 196 -9.89 23.85 -12.99
CA ALA A 196 -10.28 23.29 -14.28
C ALA A 196 -11.80 23.10 -14.42
N ALA A 197 -12.51 22.84 -13.32
CA ALA A 197 -13.97 22.75 -13.26
C ALA A 197 -14.70 24.10 -13.12
N GLY A 198 -13.97 25.23 -13.10
CA GLY A 198 -14.52 26.59 -12.95
C GLY A 198 -14.83 27.00 -11.50
N GLY A 199 -14.33 26.25 -10.50
CA GLY A 199 -14.48 26.58 -9.10
C GLY A 199 -13.43 27.58 -8.58
N HIS A 200 -13.62 28.04 -7.33
CA HIS A 200 -12.77 29.07 -6.70
C HIS A 200 -12.22 28.59 -5.38
N ILE A 201 -10.89 28.71 -5.20
CA ILE A 201 -10.22 28.50 -3.93
C ILE A 201 -10.21 29.85 -3.19
N VAL A 202 -10.91 29.91 -2.04
CA VAL A 202 -11.04 31.14 -1.24
C VAL A 202 -10.05 31.18 -0.07
N ALA A 203 -9.49 30.05 0.33
CA ALA A 203 -8.43 29.94 1.34
C ALA A 203 -7.53 28.75 1.03
N SER A 204 -6.23 28.93 1.23
CA SER A 204 -5.25 27.84 1.12
C SER A 204 -4.36 27.91 2.35
N GLU A 205 -4.56 26.99 3.25
CA GLU A 205 -3.89 26.90 4.54
C GLU A 205 -2.96 25.69 4.60
N TYR A 206 -2.09 25.67 5.59
CA TYR A 206 -1.23 24.51 5.84
C TYR A 206 -0.99 24.29 7.34
N THR A 207 -0.63 23.09 7.65
CA THR A 207 -0.19 22.66 8.98
C THR A 207 1.11 21.85 8.86
N ASN A 208 1.36 20.95 9.76
CA ASN A 208 2.42 19.94 9.66
C ASN A 208 1.89 18.57 10.12
N ASP A 209 2.59 17.51 9.78
CA ASP A 209 2.21 16.11 10.03
C ASP A 209 2.10 15.73 11.51
N LYS A 210 2.54 16.60 12.44
CA LYS A 210 2.49 16.40 13.90
C LYS A 210 1.54 17.38 14.59
N ALA A 211 0.85 18.23 13.82
CA ALA A 211 -0.03 19.23 14.39
C ALA A 211 -1.24 18.59 15.09
N VAL A 212 -1.57 19.13 16.26
CA VAL A 212 -2.77 18.78 17.04
C VAL A 212 -3.70 19.97 17.26
N GLU A 213 -3.28 21.17 16.83
CA GLU A 213 -4.00 22.42 16.94
C GLU A 213 -4.13 23.12 15.58
N PHE A 214 -5.33 23.61 15.26
CA PHE A 214 -5.70 24.14 13.95
C PHE A 214 -6.44 25.49 14.03
N ASN A 215 -6.36 26.20 15.17
CA ASN A 215 -7.14 27.40 15.43
C ASN A 215 -6.89 28.53 14.43
N ALA A 216 -5.62 28.78 14.10
CA ALA A 216 -5.26 29.86 13.18
C ALA A 216 -5.83 29.61 11.79
N GLN A 217 -5.60 28.40 11.26
CA GLN A 217 -6.06 27.99 9.93
C GLN A 217 -7.59 28.01 9.86
N LEU A 218 -8.27 27.42 10.87
CA LEU A 218 -9.75 27.40 10.89
C LEU A 218 -10.36 28.77 11.04
N THR A 219 -9.70 29.72 11.74
CA THR A 219 -10.12 31.10 11.79
C THR A 219 -10.08 31.76 10.42
N ASN A 220 -9.02 31.58 9.67
CA ASN A 220 -8.88 32.10 8.31
C ASN A 220 -9.92 31.45 7.35
N ILE A 221 -10.10 30.15 7.42
CA ILE A 221 -11.10 29.42 6.61
C ILE A 221 -12.52 29.90 6.93
N LYS A 222 -12.83 30.12 8.20
CA LYS A 222 -14.13 30.65 8.66
C LYS A 222 -14.34 32.07 8.18
N ALA A 223 -13.32 32.95 8.29
CA ALA A 223 -13.38 34.34 7.80
C ALA A 223 -13.55 34.37 6.27
N ALA A 224 -12.98 33.44 5.55
CA ALA A 224 -13.18 33.28 4.11
C ALA A 224 -14.59 32.77 3.75
N ASN A 225 -15.46 32.45 4.71
CA ASN A 225 -16.79 31.85 4.49
C ASN A 225 -16.77 30.66 3.55
N ALA A 226 -15.83 29.75 3.75
CA ALA A 226 -15.72 28.53 2.95
C ALA A 226 -16.93 27.61 3.23
N ASP A 227 -17.56 27.11 2.17
CA ASP A 227 -18.64 26.12 2.24
C ASP A 227 -18.12 24.68 2.22
N LEU A 228 -16.91 24.46 1.68
CA LEU A 228 -16.21 23.19 1.67
C LEU A 228 -14.74 23.38 2.09
N LEU A 229 -14.24 22.50 2.95
CA LEU A 229 -12.81 22.37 3.28
C LEU A 229 -12.33 21.00 2.80
N TYR A 230 -11.38 20.99 1.87
CA TYR A 230 -10.61 19.81 1.51
C TYR A 230 -9.36 19.76 2.38
N PHE A 231 -9.20 18.67 3.14
CA PHE A 231 -8.01 18.41 3.94
C PHE A 231 -7.15 17.31 3.30
N ALA A 232 -5.93 17.65 2.93
CA ALA A 232 -4.91 16.75 2.42
C ALA A 232 -3.89 16.44 3.53
N GLY A 233 -4.11 15.34 4.20
CA GLY A 233 -3.33 14.84 5.34
C GLY A 233 -3.87 13.50 5.81
N LEU A 234 -3.52 13.07 7.02
CA LEU A 234 -3.82 11.73 7.52
C LEU A 234 -4.98 11.73 8.53
N ASP A 235 -5.49 10.53 8.78
CA ASP A 235 -6.67 10.19 9.58
C ASP A 235 -6.73 10.85 10.97
N ASN A 236 -5.69 10.70 11.78
CA ASN A 236 -5.63 11.29 13.12
C ASN A 236 -5.77 12.80 13.11
N GLN A 237 -5.08 13.48 12.19
CA GLN A 237 -5.16 14.95 12.08
C GLN A 237 -6.52 15.39 11.54
N ALA A 238 -7.04 14.69 10.53
CA ALA A 238 -8.37 14.93 9.97
C ALA A 238 -9.45 14.84 11.06
N ALA A 239 -9.34 13.86 11.95
CA ALA A 239 -10.27 13.67 13.06
C ALA A 239 -10.19 14.82 14.08
N LEU A 240 -8.99 15.25 14.48
CA LEU A 240 -8.79 16.39 15.39
C LEU A 240 -9.28 17.69 14.76
N LEU A 241 -8.98 17.89 13.47
CA LEU A 241 -9.44 19.05 12.70
C LEU A 241 -10.97 19.11 12.66
N THR A 242 -11.64 18.00 12.35
CA THR A 242 -13.10 17.89 12.30
C THR A 242 -13.74 18.15 13.67
N ARG A 243 -13.14 17.65 14.75
CA ARG A 243 -13.58 18.00 16.13
C ARG A 243 -13.48 19.49 16.39
N ARG A 244 -12.38 20.12 15.96
CA ARG A 244 -12.18 21.55 16.17
C ARG A 244 -13.15 22.40 15.35
N MET A 245 -13.43 22.01 14.09
CA MET A 245 -14.47 22.66 13.27
C MET A 245 -15.83 22.65 13.97
N LYS A 246 -16.23 21.51 14.55
CA LYS A 246 -17.48 21.39 15.31
C LYS A 246 -17.51 22.28 16.53
N GLN A 247 -16.43 22.34 17.33
CA GLN A 247 -16.32 23.21 18.51
C GLN A 247 -16.44 24.69 18.14
N LEU A 248 -15.93 25.10 16.97
CA LEU A 248 -16.02 26.46 16.45
C LEU A 248 -17.37 26.75 15.76
N GLY A 249 -18.30 25.81 15.77
CA GLY A 249 -19.61 25.96 15.14
C GLY A 249 -19.54 26.22 13.63
N MET A 250 -18.51 25.67 12.94
CA MET A 250 -18.37 25.82 11.50
C MET A 250 -19.40 24.95 10.77
N ARG A 251 -20.00 25.52 9.71
CA ARG A 251 -20.93 24.80 8.81
C ARG A 251 -20.25 24.30 7.54
N THR A 252 -18.96 24.55 7.42
CA THR A 252 -18.12 24.14 6.30
C THR A 252 -18.12 22.63 6.16
N GLN A 253 -18.45 22.10 4.99
CA GLN A 253 -18.40 20.66 4.72
C GLN A 253 -16.94 20.17 4.75
N PHE A 254 -16.64 19.20 5.61
CA PHE A 254 -15.33 18.56 5.63
C PHE A 254 -15.27 17.47 4.54
N VAL A 255 -14.20 17.50 3.74
CA VAL A 255 -13.86 16.48 2.75
C VAL A 255 -12.38 16.14 2.91
N GLY A 256 -12.09 14.89 3.22
CA GLY A 256 -10.73 14.39 3.38
C GLY A 256 -10.16 13.78 2.10
N SER A 257 -8.84 13.77 1.99
CA SER A 257 -8.08 12.98 1.02
C SER A 257 -8.17 11.48 1.30
N GLY A 258 -7.51 10.65 0.49
CA GLY A 258 -7.45 9.20 0.71
C GLY A 258 -6.69 8.83 1.99
N GLY A 259 -7.05 7.69 2.58
CA GLY A 259 -6.49 7.19 3.83
C GLY A 259 -7.14 7.75 5.09
N ILE A 260 -8.29 8.41 4.98
CA ILE A 260 -9.02 9.00 6.10
C ILE A 260 -10.27 8.20 6.47
N ALA A 261 -10.89 7.51 5.50
CA ALA A 261 -12.14 6.81 5.74
C ALA A 261 -11.94 5.47 6.46
N ASP A 262 -11.40 5.50 7.64
CA ASP A 262 -11.13 4.32 8.47
C ASP A 262 -11.78 4.40 9.86
N SER A 263 -11.55 3.38 10.68
CA SER A 263 -12.04 3.31 12.06
C SER A 263 -11.31 4.26 13.01
N ILE A 264 -10.09 4.67 12.71
CA ILE A 264 -9.27 5.58 13.52
C ILE A 264 -9.92 6.96 13.49
N PHE A 265 -10.26 7.47 12.29
CA PHE A 265 -10.98 8.74 12.15
C PHE A 265 -12.28 8.76 12.99
N ILE A 266 -13.11 7.72 12.87
CA ILE A 266 -14.37 7.62 13.63
C ILE A 266 -14.11 7.65 15.14
N SER A 267 -13.14 6.84 15.59
CA SER A 267 -12.80 6.72 17.02
C SER A 267 -12.33 8.05 17.61
N VAL A 268 -11.45 8.76 16.90
CA VAL A 268 -10.86 10.03 17.37
C VAL A 268 -11.82 11.20 17.21
N ALA A 269 -12.54 11.31 16.10
CA ALA A 269 -13.48 12.40 15.85
C ALA A 269 -14.76 12.26 16.70
N GLY A 270 -15.17 11.04 17.06
CA GLY A 270 -16.38 10.77 17.81
C GLY A 270 -17.62 11.36 17.12
N SER A 271 -18.46 12.06 17.87
CA SER A 271 -19.68 12.69 17.31
C SER A 271 -19.41 13.81 16.31
N ALA A 272 -18.17 14.27 16.16
CA ALA A 272 -17.80 15.25 15.14
C ALA A 272 -17.62 14.62 13.75
N ALA A 273 -17.46 13.30 13.70
CA ALA A 273 -17.33 12.58 12.44
C ALA A 273 -18.59 12.64 11.56
N GLU A 274 -19.79 12.79 12.17
CA GLU A 274 -21.06 12.73 11.45
C GLU A 274 -21.12 13.75 10.31
N GLY A 275 -21.42 13.27 9.09
CA GLY A 275 -21.48 14.05 7.87
C GLY A 275 -20.12 14.33 7.21
N ALA A 276 -18.99 13.99 7.83
CA ALA A 276 -17.68 14.09 7.20
C ALA A 276 -17.62 13.21 5.95
N MET A 277 -16.90 13.67 4.93
CA MET A 277 -16.66 12.95 3.67
C MET A 277 -15.18 12.70 3.48
N ALA A 278 -14.83 11.62 2.76
CA ALA A 278 -13.47 11.36 2.33
C ALA A 278 -13.45 10.58 1.00
N TRP A 279 -12.44 10.86 0.17
CA TRP A 279 -12.21 10.13 -1.07
C TRP A 279 -11.18 9.04 -0.86
N GLU A 280 -11.62 7.79 -1.01
CA GLU A 280 -10.75 6.63 -0.85
C GLU A 280 -10.37 5.99 -2.19
N TYR A 281 -9.34 5.19 -2.13
CA TYR A 281 -8.79 4.49 -3.28
C TYR A 281 -9.57 3.21 -3.56
N GLY A 282 -9.77 2.93 -4.84
CA GLY A 282 -10.43 1.70 -5.27
C GLY A 282 -11.95 1.72 -5.09
N ARG A 283 -12.52 0.55 -5.27
CA ARG A 283 -13.92 0.23 -4.96
C ARG A 283 -14.00 -0.30 -3.52
N PRO A 284 -15.17 -0.19 -2.85
CA PRO A 284 -15.35 -0.85 -1.56
C PRO A 284 -14.98 -2.32 -1.67
N VAL A 285 -13.99 -2.76 -0.90
CA VAL A 285 -13.41 -4.12 -1.01
C VAL A 285 -14.48 -5.19 -0.81
N GLU A 286 -15.42 -4.96 0.13
CA GLU A 286 -16.51 -5.87 0.41
C GLU A 286 -17.51 -6.03 -0.75
N SER A 287 -17.49 -5.09 -1.71
CA SER A 287 -18.29 -5.16 -2.94
C SER A 287 -17.63 -6.00 -4.03
N LEU A 288 -16.38 -6.37 -3.87
CA LEU A 288 -15.60 -7.15 -4.82
C LEU A 288 -15.73 -8.65 -4.56
N PRO A 289 -15.68 -9.51 -5.59
CA PRO A 289 -15.96 -10.94 -5.44
C PRO A 289 -15.13 -11.66 -4.37
N GLN A 290 -13.85 -11.28 -4.23
CA GLN A 290 -12.93 -11.91 -3.29
C GLN A 290 -12.72 -11.09 -2.00
N GLY A 291 -13.21 -9.86 -1.95
CA GLY A 291 -12.93 -8.92 -0.87
C GLY A 291 -13.49 -9.34 0.48
N LYS A 292 -14.73 -9.86 0.50
CA LYS A 292 -15.35 -10.36 1.73
C LYS A 292 -14.57 -11.55 2.31
N ALA A 293 -14.17 -12.51 1.46
CA ALA A 293 -13.40 -13.66 1.89
C ALA A 293 -12.02 -13.26 2.43
N PHE A 294 -11.39 -12.25 1.81
CA PHE A 294 -10.14 -11.67 2.30
C PHE A 294 -10.31 -11.04 3.69
N ALA A 295 -11.32 -10.20 3.88
CA ALA A 295 -11.57 -9.55 5.17
C ALA A 295 -11.81 -10.58 6.29
N GLU A 296 -12.56 -11.65 6.02
CA GLU A 296 -12.79 -12.75 6.97
C GLU A 296 -11.49 -13.49 7.33
N LYS A 297 -10.64 -13.80 6.33
CA LYS A 297 -9.33 -14.44 6.55
C LYS A 297 -8.40 -13.54 7.35
N PHE A 298 -8.33 -12.25 7.00
CA PHE A 298 -7.50 -11.26 7.68
C PHE A 298 -7.90 -11.16 9.15
N LYS A 299 -9.18 -10.96 9.42
CA LYS A 299 -9.72 -10.89 10.79
C LYS A 299 -9.44 -12.17 11.58
N LYS A 300 -9.64 -13.33 10.98
CA LYS A 300 -9.33 -14.64 11.60
C LYS A 300 -7.86 -14.77 11.96
N ARG A 301 -6.96 -14.28 11.08
CA ARG A 301 -5.51 -14.42 11.26
C ARG A 301 -4.93 -13.43 12.26
N PHE A 302 -5.39 -12.18 12.25
CA PHE A 302 -4.78 -11.08 13.00
C PHE A 302 -5.63 -10.56 14.16
N GLY A 303 -6.88 -11.01 14.29
CA GLY A 303 -7.80 -10.58 15.36
C GLY A 303 -8.32 -9.15 15.21
N ALA A 304 -8.07 -8.50 14.05
CA ALA A 304 -8.47 -7.14 13.74
C ALA A 304 -9.10 -7.06 12.36
N ASP A 305 -9.96 -6.07 12.15
CA ASP A 305 -10.45 -5.72 10.81
C ASP A 305 -9.34 -5.02 10.02
N THR A 306 -9.41 -5.07 8.69
CA THR A 306 -8.49 -4.31 7.82
C THR A 306 -8.72 -2.81 7.98
N LEU A 307 -7.66 -2.04 7.82
CA LEU A 307 -7.75 -0.64 7.45
C LEU A 307 -7.78 -0.50 5.93
N THR A 308 -7.34 0.64 5.40
CA THR A 308 -7.41 0.94 3.97
C THR A 308 -6.45 0.09 3.12
N TYR A 309 -5.25 -0.22 3.63
CA TYR A 309 -4.11 -0.62 2.78
C TYR A 309 -3.79 -2.11 2.75
N ALA A 310 -4.25 -2.90 3.73
CA ALA A 310 -4.00 -4.35 3.74
C ALA A 310 -4.43 -5.08 2.46
N PRO A 311 -5.59 -4.77 1.84
CA PRO A 311 -6.00 -5.40 0.60
C PRO A 311 -5.03 -5.11 -0.56
N PHE A 312 -4.56 -3.86 -0.67
CA PHE A 312 -3.58 -3.47 -1.70
C PHE A 312 -2.22 -4.12 -1.44
N ALA A 313 -1.76 -4.14 -0.20
CA ALA A 313 -0.48 -4.75 0.16
C ALA A 313 -0.46 -6.27 -0.08
N TYR A 314 -1.59 -6.94 0.15
CA TYR A 314 -1.79 -8.34 -0.20
C TYR A 314 -1.68 -8.56 -1.71
N ASP A 315 -2.34 -7.73 -2.52
CA ASP A 315 -2.25 -7.81 -3.98
C ASP A 315 -0.84 -7.49 -4.48
N CYS A 316 -0.11 -6.52 -3.88
CA CYS A 316 1.29 -6.25 -4.20
C CYS A 316 2.18 -7.48 -4.04
N ALA A 317 2.03 -8.19 -2.91
CA ALA A 317 2.80 -9.41 -2.66
C ALA A 317 2.46 -10.51 -3.66
N TRP A 318 1.17 -10.73 -3.94
CA TRP A 318 0.74 -11.70 -4.93
C TRP A 318 1.16 -11.35 -6.37
N LEU A 319 1.23 -10.06 -6.71
CA LEU A 319 1.79 -9.61 -7.99
C LEU A 319 3.24 -10.04 -8.14
N ALA A 320 4.08 -9.79 -7.11
CA ALA A 320 5.48 -10.22 -7.11
C ALA A 320 5.59 -11.74 -7.25
N ILE A 321 4.85 -12.49 -6.43
CA ILE A 321 4.83 -13.97 -6.43
C ILE A 321 4.34 -14.50 -7.77
N THR A 322 3.29 -13.90 -8.35
CA THR A 322 2.75 -14.29 -9.65
C THR A 322 3.76 -14.06 -10.78
N ALA A 323 4.44 -12.91 -10.77
CA ALA A 323 5.50 -12.61 -11.74
C ALA A 323 6.67 -13.62 -11.62
N MET A 324 7.08 -13.98 -10.40
CA MET A 324 8.08 -15.01 -10.16
C MET A 324 7.62 -16.39 -10.70
N LYS A 325 6.35 -16.76 -10.48
CA LYS A 325 5.77 -18.04 -11.00
C LYS A 325 5.73 -18.03 -12.52
N GLN A 326 5.31 -16.93 -13.16
CA GLN A 326 5.28 -16.81 -14.61
C GLN A 326 6.69 -16.89 -15.24
N ALA A 327 7.67 -16.24 -14.60
CA ALA A 327 9.06 -16.26 -15.02
C ALA A 327 9.80 -17.57 -14.60
N ASN A 328 9.17 -18.40 -13.77
CA ASN A 328 9.76 -19.58 -13.16
C ASN A 328 11.10 -19.28 -12.46
N SER A 329 11.22 -18.10 -11.83
CA SER A 329 12.47 -17.60 -11.22
C SER A 329 12.18 -16.58 -10.12
N SER A 330 12.98 -16.62 -9.06
CA SER A 330 12.99 -15.58 -8.00
C SER A 330 14.02 -14.48 -8.25
N LYS A 331 14.79 -14.55 -9.33
CA LYS A 331 15.81 -13.53 -9.66
C LYS A 331 15.13 -12.25 -10.18
N PRO A 332 15.37 -11.08 -9.55
CA PRO A 332 14.71 -9.84 -9.95
C PRO A 332 14.90 -9.49 -11.42
N GLU A 333 16.09 -9.68 -11.97
CA GLU A 333 16.39 -9.39 -13.37
C GLU A 333 15.59 -10.26 -14.35
N VAL A 334 15.06 -11.41 -13.90
CA VAL A 334 14.27 -12.33 -14.73
C VAL A 334 12.78 -12.05 -14.61
N PHE A 335 12.25 -11.86 -13.39
CA PHE A 335 10.80 -11.71 -13.20
C PHE A 335 10.29 -10.27 -13.23
N ALA A 336 11.10 -9.26 -12.82
CA ALA A 336 10.63 -7.88 -12.76
C ALA A 336 10.15 -7.31 -14.10
N PRO A 337 10.73 -7.66 -15.26
CA PRO A 337 10.18 -7.25 -16.55
C PRO A 337 8.75 -7.72 -16.80
N ALA A 338 8.35 -8.89 -16.27
CA ALA A 338 6.99 -9.40 -16.42
C ALA A 338 5.94 -8.54 -15.73
N LEU A 339 6.31 -7.84 -14.63
CA LEU A 339 5.40 -6.91 -13.94
C LEU A 339 4.87 -5.81 -14.86
N ARG A 340 5.65 -5.36 -15.86
CA ARG A 340 5.20 -4.29 -16.75
C ARG A 340 4.05 -4.66 -17.67
N THR A 341 3.88 -5.92 -17.94
CA THR A 341 2.84 -6.45 -18.83
C THR A 341 1.86 -7.37 -18.12
N ILE A 342 1.99 -7.47 -16.80
CA ILE A 342 1.15 -8.36 -16.01
C ILE A 342 -0.32 -7.92 -16.09
N GLN A 343 -1.20 -8.91 -16.20
CA GLN A 343 -2.63 -8.75 -15.98
C GLN A 343 -3.00 -9.63 -14.80
N TYR A 344 -3.49 -9.03 -13.74
CA TYR A 344 -3.75 -9.72 -12.50
C TYR A 344 -5.13 -9.34 -11.96
N ASP A 345 -5.95 -10.33 -11.66
CA ASP A 345 -7.26 -10.14 -11.03
C ASP A 345 -7.09 -10.27 -9.52
N GLY A 346 -6.79 -9.15 -8.87
CA GLY A 346 -6.59 -9.04 -7.44
C GLY A 346 -7.90 -8.93 -6.65
N ILE A 347 -7.77 -8.94 -5.32
CA ILE A 347 -8.90 -8.67 -4.43
C ILE A 347 -9.34 -7.20 -4.48
N THR A 348 -8.46 -6.30 -4.91
CA THR A 348 -8.75 -4.87 -5.10
C THR A 348 -9.30 -4.55 -6.50
N GLY A 349 -9.33 -5.55 -7.38
CA GLY A 349 -9.78 -5.45 -8.77
C GLY A 349 -8.71 -5.82 -9.78
N LYS A 350 -8.97 -5.46 -11.04
CA LYS A 350 -8.02 -5.74 -12.13
C LYS A 350 -6.80 -4.83 -12.06
N ILE A 351 -5.62 -5.40 -12.07
CA ILE A 351 -4.35 -4.68 -12.00
C ILE A 351 -3.61 -4.84 -13.33
N GLU A 352 -3.40 -3.72 -13.97
CA GLU A 352 -2.57 -3.51 -15.16
C GLU A 352 -1.83 -2.18 -15.00
N PHE A 353 -0.61 -2.11 -15.51
CA PHE A 353 0.21 -0.91 -15.40
C PHE A 353 0.28 -0.11 -16.70
N ASP A 354 0.33 1.21 -16.57
CA ASP A 354 0.68 2.12 -17.67
C ASP A 354 2.20 2.14 -17.92
N SER A 355 2.66 2.99 -18.85
CA SER A 355 4.08 3.11 -19.18
C SER A 355 4.95 3.64 -18.04
N TYR A 356 4.36 4.27 -17.04
CA TYR A 356 5.05 4.78 -15.86
C TYR A 356 5.12 3.76 -14.71
N GLY A 357 4.24 2.75 -14.73
CA GLY A 357 4.08 1.79 -13.64
C GLY A 357 2.94 2.14 -12.68
N ASP A 358 2.10 3.10 -13.05
CA ASP A 358 0.86 3.40 -12.33
C ASP A 358 -0.27 2.47 -12.76
N LEU A 359 -1.27 2.29 -11.89
CA LEU A 359 -2.48 1.56 -12.20
C LEU A 359 -3.20 2.21 -13.41
N LYS A 360 -3.44 1.41 -14.45
CA LYS A 360 -3.97 1.88 -15.72
C LYS A 360 -5.44 2.30 -15.64
N HIS A 361 -6.22 1.63 -14.81
CA HIS A 361 -7.66 1.85 -14.67
C HIS A 361 -8.04 2.04 -13.19
N PRO A 362 -7.55 3.10 -12.53
CA PRO A 362 -7.85 3.33 -11.13
C PRO A 362 -9.29 3.77 -10.93
N THR A 363 -9.81 3.46 -9.75
CA THR A 363 -11.09 3.96 -9.27
C THR A 363 -10.90 4.70 -7.96
N SER A 364 -11.83 5.61 -7.64
CA SER A 364 -11.90 6.33 -6.37
C SER A 364 -13.34 6.31 -5.87
N THR A 365 -13.53 6.09 -4.58
CA THR A 365 -14.85 6.05 -3.96
C THR A 365 -14.97 7.16 -2.93
N LEU A 366 -16.01 7.97 -3.05
CA LEU A 366 -16.41 8.91 -2.03
C LEU A 366 -17.19 8.19 -0.94
N TYR A 367 -16.75 8.35 0.30
CA TYR A 367 -17.45 7.89 1.50
C TYR A 367 -18.01 9.06 2.29
N GLN A 368 -19.07 8.80 3.06
CA GLN A 368 -19.63 9.74 4.03
C GLN A 368 -19.91 9.02 5.35
N VAL A 369 -19.62 9.68 6.46
CA VAL A 369 -19.99 9.17 7.79
C VAL A 369 -21.47 9.36 8.02
N LYS A 370 -22.17 8.27 8.31
CA LYS A 370 -23.57 8.24 8.76
C LYS A 370 -23.73 7.22 9.88
N GLY A 371 -24.24 7.65 11.02
CA GLY A 371 -24.42 6.78 12.18
C GLY A 371 -23.10 6.14 12.64
N SER A 372 -22.03 6.91 12.71
CA SER A 372 -20.69 6.46 13.10
C SER A 372 -20.09 5.35 12.21
N LYS A 373 -20.48 5.32 10.93
CA LYS A 373 -19.93 4.40 9.92
C LYS A 373 -19.62 5.13 8.63
N TRP A 374 -18.51 4.79 8.00
CA TRP A 374 -18.23 5.18 6.63
C TRP A 374 -19.11 4.39 5.66
N LEU A 375 -19.94 5.08 4.88
CA LEU A 375 -20.78 4.49 3.85
C LEU A 375 -20.38 5.01 2.48
N PRO A 376 -20.23 4.15 1.47
CA PRO A 376 -19.90 4.58 0.12
C PRO A 376 -21.07 5.38 -0.48
N VAL A 377 -20.74 6.50 -1.13
CA VAL A 377 -21.69 7.41 -1.79
C VAL A 377 -21.67 7.20 -3.29
N THR A 378 -20.46 7.22 -3.88
CA THR A 378 -20.26 7.04 -5.32
C THR A 378 -18.84 6.57 -5.61
N THR A 379 -18.66 5.85 -6.70
CA THR A 379 -17.35 5.44 -7.22
C THR A 379 -17.15 6.05 -8.60
N ILE A 380 -15.99 6.66 -8.83
CA ILE A 380 -15.56 7.26 -10.11
C ILE A 380 -14.34 6.48 -10.62
N GLY A 381 -14.21 6.36 -11.93
CA GLY A 381 -13.12 5.67 -12.62
C GLY A 381 -13.61 4.52 -13.49
N ALA A 382 -12.68 3.69 -13.99
CA ALA A 382 -12.99 2.64 -14.95
C ALA A 382 -14.04 1.65 -14.42
N ARG A 383 -15.03 1.36 -15.27
CA ARG A 383 -16.02 0.31 -15.06
C ARG A 383 -15.48 -1.03 -15.54
#